data_2f9da5bff34d0ade8fef33842109c6d8
#
_entry.id   2f9da5bff34d0ade8fef33842109c6d8
#
_cell.length_a   1.000
_cell.length_b   1.000
_cell.length_c   1.000
_cell.angle_alpha   90.00
_cell.angle_beta   90.00
_cell.angle_gamma   90.00
#
_symmetry.space_group_name_H-M   'P 1'
#
loop_
_entity.id
_entity.type
_entity.pdbx_description
1 polymer ?
#
loop_
_entity_poly.entity_id
_entity_poly.type
_entity_poly.pdbx_seq_one_letter_code
_entity_poly.pdbx_strand_id
1 'polypeptide(L)'
;MTHDKFGCPCCSGTFGGLFAVNETVRNLKDEAASGKGWSCNWGIDWMSMGRRDFMKTGAAGVGLAAMMTGSSKAQAQDTATTVFTNGTVLTVDADFSEAEAIAIRGNRILAVGTEADVRAAAGGDATIVDLDGRIVLPGFIDAHTHVISGSVVDSIMDYVGMARFTTAAEVLDHIAVRAAETPAGEWLVFRNFDPAVQEGPDALTFAELDPISTEHPIFVLNASGHLAYANSKAFEVSGITEDVENPPGGEFVRDADGNLTGFMKNNVAFLQVASNYPAMMAADPVEGLIGLLDKWGAVGLTTVSELSLGALAQSPADAQVMAAAAQSGRLKARIRAYPFYTLGTEAWDEAGIRQGDGDAMARIAGFKLVADGSNQGFTGLQREPYLNSDDRGLAYMSREELTAMALDRADKGWQLAIHGNGDAAIDNILDSCQALADAGIDMSRVRPRIEHCSILHDEQIERMRALGVSASFLIGHVHYWGVAMRDEVFGAEKAQLLDRCRSVEEAGIGFTLHSDFLVTDPDPLHMIEMAVTRRTWKEPDYVLAPDERISVESAIRAMTSEAAWQLFSEQEVGSLEAGKLADFVILDNDPRTVDPDTIKDIRVIETWMDGKQVYAS
;
A
#
# COMPACT_ATOMS: atom_id res chain seq x y z
N MET A 1 -19.46 -20.14 -20.59
CA MET A 1 -18.17 -19.49 -20.73
C MET A 1 -17.63 -19.37 -19.32
N THR A 2 -16.58 -20.07 -18.99
CA THR A 2 -15.96 -20.00 -17.66
C THR A 2 -15.18 -18.69 -17.63
N HIS A 3 -15.69 -17.69 -16.89
CA HIS A 3 -14.95 -16.46 -16.62
C HIS A 3 -13.72 -16.81 -15.78
N ASP A 4 -12.55 -16.66 -16.40
CA ASP A 4 -11.29 -16.75 -15.68
C ASP A 4 -11.17 -15.57 -14.71
N LYS A 5 -10.76 -15.91 -13.49
CA LYS A 5 -10.77 -15.12 -12.28
C LYS A 5 -9.82 -13.93 -12.39
N PHE A 6 -10.35 -12.73 -12.55
CA PHE A 6 -9.58 -11.49 -12.50
C PHE A 6 -9.50 -11.00 -11.06
N GLY A 7 -8.36 -11.13 -10.42
CA GLY A 7 -8.10 -10.57 -9.09
C GLY A 7 -7.43 -9.19 -9.17
N CYS A 8 -7.59 -8.36 -8.14
CA CYS A 8 -6.81 -7.14 -7.97
C CYS A 8 -5.30 -7.48 -7.89
N PRO A 9 -4.36 -6.65 -8.43
CA PRO A 9 -2.92 -6.88 -8.32
C PRO A 9 -2.46 -7.10 -6.88
N CYS A 10 -3.08 -6.38 -5.94
CA CYS A 10 -2.83 -6.49 -4.51
C CYS A 10 -3.24 -7.85 -3.91
N CYS A 11 -4.14 -8.60 -4.58
CA CYS A 11 -4.78 -9.76 -4.00
C CYS A 11 -4.34 -11.09 -4.60
N SER A 12 -3.73 -11.08 -5.79
CA SER A 12 -3.49 -12.30 -6.58
C SER A 12 -2.07 -12.85 -6.51
N GLY A 13 -1.15 -12.18 -5.82
CA GLY A 13 0.28 -12.54 -5.89
C GLY A 13 0.89 -12.36 -7.29
N THR A 14 0.20 -11.64 -8.18
CA THR A 14 0.58 -11.46 -9.60
C THR A 14 1.97 -10.87 -9.75
N PHE A 15 2.33 -9.90 -8.89
CA PHE A 15 3.67 -9.32 -8.88
C PHE A 15 4.76 -10.30 -8.44
N GLY A 16 4.45 -11.26 -7.56
CA GLY A 16 5.40 -12.30 -7.17
C GLY A 16 5.85 -13.15 -8.35
N GLY A 17 4.94 -13.49 -9.27
CA GLY A 17 5.28 -14.19 -10.51
C GLY A 17 6.20 -13.36 -11.42
N LEU A 18 6.01 -12.04 -11.48
CA LEU A 18 6.84 -11.12 -12.26
C LEU A 18 8.31 -11.10 -11.80
N PHE A 19 8.57 -11.26 -10.51
CA PHE A 19 9.90 -11.12 -9.92
C PHE A 19 10.52 -12.42 -9.40
N ALA A 20 9.81 -13.54 -9.47
CA ALA A 20 10.31 -14.85 -9.02
C ALA A 20 11.63 -15.30 -9.71
N VAL A 21 12.00 -14.65 -10.81
CA VAL A 21 13.25 -14.89 -11.55
C VAL A 21 14.33 -13.84 -11.28
N ASN A 22 14.09 -12.83 -10.45
CA ASN A 22 15.08 -11.79 -10.14
C ASN A 22 16.31 -12.40 -9.43
N GLU A 23 17.52 -12.10 -9.92
CA GLU A 23 18.76 -12.67 -9.43
C GLU A 23 19.08 -12.22 -7.98
N THR A 24 18.75 -10.97 -7.63
CA THR A 24 18.93 -10.45 -6.27
C THR A 24 18.03 -11.19 -5.28
N VAL A 25 16.77 -11.46 -5.65
CA VAL A 25 15.84 -12.24 -4.84
C VAL A 25 16.30 -13.70 -4.76
N ARG A 26 16.86 -14.27 -5.82
CA ARG A 26 17.49 -15.60 -5.78
C ARG A 26 18.70 -15.60 -4.86
N ASN A 27 19.58 -14.60 -4.93
CA ASN A 27 20.73 -14.48 -4.05
C ASN A 27 20.32 -14.38 -2.59
N LEU A 28 19.28 -13.60 -2.26
CA LEU A 28 18.71 -13.56 -0.91
C LEU A 28 18.19 -14.93 -0.45
N LYS A 29 17.53 -15.69 -1.34
CA LYS A 29 17.09 -17.06 -1.05
C LYS A 29 18.26 -18.00 -0.83
N ASP A 30 19.31 -17.91 -1.67
CA ASP A 30 20.50 -18.76 -1.59
C ASP A 30 21.36 -18.41 -0.37
N GLU A 31 21.48 -17.13 -0.02
CA GLU A 31 22.13 -16.69 1.22
C GLU A 31 21.36 -17.17 2.45
N ALA A 32 20.03 -17.07 2.45
CA ALA A 32 19.18 -17.63 3.49
C ALA A 32 19.39 -19.14 3.64
N ALA A 33 19.44 -19.88 2.55
CA ALA A 33 19.69 -21.32 2.53
C ALA A 33 21.12 -21.69 2.91
N SER A 34 22.11 -20.82 2.69
CA SER A 34 23.53 -21.06 2.98
C SER A 34 23.95 -20.78 4.43
N GLY A 35 23.04 -20.22 5.25
CA GLY A 35 23.33 -19.87 6.65
C GLY A 35 24.29 -18.68 6.82
N LYS A 36 24.57 -17.91 5.74
CA LYS A 36 25.30 -16.65 5.83
C LYS A 36 24.30 -15.53 6.15
N GLY A 37 23.76 -15.57 7.36
CA GLY A 37 22.71 -14.68 7.77
C GLY A 37 23.17 -13.27 8.03
N TRP A 38 22.35 -12.32 7.62
CA TRP A 38 22.32 -10.98 8.17
C TRP A 38 21.76 -11.09 9.59
N SER A 39 22.54 -10.72 10.59
CA SER A 39 22.03 -10.63 11.96
C SER A 39 21.09 -9.44 12.04
N CYS A 40 19.80 -9.69 11.90
CA CYS A 40 18.78 -8.70 12.21
C CYS A 40 18.72 -8.49 13.72
N ASN A 41 18.54 -7.25 14.19
CA ASN A 41 18.15 -6.93 15.57
C ASN A 41 16.77 -7.53 15.95
N TRP A 42 16.23 -8.39 15.13
CA TRP A 42 14.99 -9.13 15.31
C TRP A 42 15.15 -10.30 16.31
N GLY A 43 16.32 -10.40 16.95
CA GLY A 43 16.58 -11.30 18.07
C GLY A 43 16.60 -12.79 17.75
N ILE A 44 16.44 -13.18 16.49
CA ILE A 44 16.38 -14.57 16.05
C ILE A 44 17.29 -14.78 14.85
N ASP A 45 18.40 -15.47 15.06
CA ASP A 45 19.23 -16.03 13.99
C ASP A 45 18.57 -17.31 13.46
N TRP A 46 17.48 -17.15 12.71
CA TRP A 46 16.70 -18.27 12.20
C TRP A 46 17.29 -18.90 10.92
N MET A 47 18.42 -18.37 10.43
CA MET A 47 19.13 -18.91 9.28
C MET A 47 20.22 -19.93 9.63
N SER A 48 20.59 -20.08 10.90
CA SER A 48 21.67 -20.99 11.33
C SER A 48 21.20 -22.36 11.81
N MET A 49 19.89 -22.60 11.94
CA MET A 49 19.38 -23.87 12.49
C MET A 49 19.02 -24.89 11.40
N GLY A 50 19.93 -25.79 11.10
CA GLY A 50 19.61 -27.03 10.40
C GLY A 50 18.69 -27.94 11.24
N ARG A 51 17.79 -28.69 10.60
CA ARG A 51 16.84 -29.65 11.25
C ARG A 51 17.44 -30.53 12.34
N ARG A 52 18.76 -30.75 12.37
CA ARG A 52 19.46 -31.57 13.37
C ARG A 52 19.83 -30.84 14.66
N ASP A 53 19.90 -29.53 14.66
CA ASP A 53 20.29 -28.72 15.82
C ASP A 53 19.10 -28.31 16.68
N PHE A 54 17.91 -28.23 16.11
CA PHE A 54 16.67 -27.96 16.83
C PHE A 54 16.32 -29.03 17.89
N MET A 55 16.76 -30.28 17.70
CA MET A 55 16.48 -31.39 18.62
C MET A 55 17.48 -31.51 19.79
N LYS A 56 18.54 -30.70 19.81
CA LYS A 56 19.59 -30.77 20.88
C LYS A 56 19.52 -29.64 21.90
N THR A 57 18.78 -28.58 21.68
CA THR A 57 18.70 -27.43 22.58
C THR A 57 17.63 -27.54 23.67
N GLY A 58 16.90 -28.64 23.75
CA GLY A 58 15.89 -28.91 24.79
C GLY A 58 16.44 -29.21 26.19
N ALA A 59 17.75 -29.19 26.45
CA ALA A 59 18.32 -29.65 27.70
C ALA A 59 19.43 -28.77 28.31
N ALA A 60 19.48 -27.48 28.05
CA ALA A 60 20.47 -26.59 28.68
C ALA A 60 19.88 -25.19 28.99
N GLY A 61 18.83 -25.19 29.74
CA GLY A 61 18.14 -23.96 30.20
C GLY A 61 18.40 -23.61 31.66
N VAL A 62 19.66 -23.62 32.15
CA VAL A 62 20.04 -22.93 33.40
C VAL A 62 21.52 -22.59 33.30
N GLY A 63 21.86 -21.34 33.07
CA GLY A 63 23.23 -20.87 33.24
C GLY A 63 23.77 -19.84 32.27
N LEU A 64 23.03 -18.78 31.95
CA LEU A 64 23.61 -17.62 31.24
C LEU A 64 22.96 -16.28 31.63
N ALA A 65 22.86 -16.04 32.93
CA ALA A 65 22.40 -14.77 33.48
C ALA A 65 23.53 -13.93 34.08
N ALA A 66 24.75 -14.05 33.57
CA ALA A 66 25.87 -13.28 34.12
C ALA A 66 27.00 -13.13 33.09
N MET A 67 26.78 -12.40 32.01
CA MET A 67 27.81 -11.74 31.19
C MET A 67 27.20 -10.91 30.06
N MET A 68 26.30 -9.99 30.37
CA MET A 68 25.93 -8.90 29.46
C MET A 68 26.14 -7.54 30.13
N THR A 69 27.38 -7.29 30.59
CA THR A 69 27.88 -5.93 30.74
C THR A 69 28.86 -5.63 29.63
N GLY A 70 28.42 -5.83 28.41
CA GLY A 70 29.04 -5.23 27.23
C GLY A 70 28.51 -3.81 27.12
N SER A 71 29.34 -2.81 27.44
CA SER A 71 29.08 -1.42 27.14
C SER A 71 28.79 -1.29 25.65
N SER A 72 27.49 -1.28 25.26
CA SER A 72 27.10 -0.71 24.00
C SER A 72 27.65 0.71 24.03
N LYS A 73 28.54 1.07 23.10
CA LYS A 73 28.82 2.46 22.79
C LYS A 73 27.46 3.03 22.38
N ALA A 74 26.79 3.70 23.32
CA ALA A 74 25.69 4.58 22.99
C ALA A 74 26.26 5.50 21.90
N GLN A 75 25.78 5.35 20.66
CA GLN A 75 25.95 6.36 19.65
C GLN A 75 25.47 7.64 20.35
N ALA A 76 26.30 8.68 20.39
CA ALA A 76 25.91 9.94 20.98
C ALA A 76 24.62 10.36 20.30
N GLN A 77 23.49 10.20 21.00
CA GLN A 77 22.20 10.67 20.53
C GLN A 77 22.39 12.15 20.26
N ASP A 78 22.02 12.58 19.06
CA ASP A 78 22.05 13.99 18.70
C ASP A 78 21.17 14.73 19.72
N THR A 79 21.78 15.43 20.65
CA THR A 79 21.10 16.11 21.76
C THR A 79 20.64 17.50 21.34
N ALA A 80 20.87 17.89 20.08
CA ALA A 80 20.43 19.16 19.54
C ALA A 80 18.91 19.30 19.69
N THR A 81 18.49 20.43 20.19
CA THR A 81 17.09 20.79 20.34
C THR A 81 16.74 21.81 19.27
N THR A 82 15.68 21.57 18.53
CA THR A 82 15.14 22.49 17.52
C THR A 82 13.73 22.89 17.92
N VAL A 83 13.41 24.17 17.81
CA VAL A 83 12.09 24.75 18.11
C VAL A 83 11.55 25.38 16.84
N PHE A 84 10.36 24.98 16.43
CA PHE A 84 9.62 25.55 15.31
C PHE A 84 8.56 26.49 15.86
N THR A 85 8.55 27.75 15.42
CA THR A 85 7.68 28.82 15.92
C THR A 85 7.16 29.69 14.80
N ASN A 86 6.29 30.67 15.12
CA ASN A 86 5.69 31.59 14.14
C ASN A 86 4.91 30.86 13.04
N GLY A 87 4.11 29.85 13.42
CA GLY A 87 3.19 29.10 12.56
C GLY A 87 2.11 28.47 13.43
N THR A 88 1.30 27.60 12.83
CA THR A 88 0.27 26.84 13.54
C THR A 88 0.63 25.35 13.57
N VAL A 89 0.57 24.74 14.74
CA VAL A 89 0.79 23.30 14.92
C VAL A 89 -0.54 22.64 15.21
N LEU A 90 -1.02 21.81 14.26
CA LEU A 90 -2.21 20.99 14.43
C LEU A 90 -1.77 19.66 15.05
N THR A 91 -2.07 19.44 16.31
CA THR A 91 -1.53 18.30 17.05
C THR A 91 -2.13 16.96 16.65
N VAL A 92 -3.35 16.98 16.17
CA VAL A 92 -4.18 15.79 15.87
C VAL A 92 -4.25 14.82 17.06
N ASP A 93 -4.18 15.39 18.26
CA ASP A 93 -4.51 14.68 19.51
C ASP A 93 -6.01 14.39 19.61
N ALA A 94 -6.48 13.86 20.73
CA ALA A 94 -7.89 13.52 20.90
C ALA A 94 -8.84 14.71 20.66
N ASP A 95 -8.43 15.91 21.05
CA ASP A 95 -9.21 17.14 20.94
C ASP A 95 -8.95 17.93 19.63
N PHE A 96 -8.05 17.47 18.78
CA PHE A 96 -7.55 18.17 17.59
C PHE A 96 -7.01 19.57 17.94
N SER A 97 -6.16 19.65 18.96
CA SER A 97 -5.70 20.91 19.51
C SER A 97 -4.79 21.67 18.55
N GLU A 98 -4.79 23.02 18.71
CA GLU A 98 -3.84 23.91 18.04
C GLU A 98 -2.78 24.38 19.02
N ALA A 99 -1.54 24.51 18.54
CA ALA A 99 -0.43 25.03 19.30
C ALA A 99 0.37 26.07 18.49
N GLU A 100 1.13 26.91 19.17
CA GLU A 100 1.96 27.98 18.57
C GLU A 100 3.37 27.50 18.19
N ALA A 101 3.81 26.40 18.81
CA ALA A 101 5.17 25.90 18.62
C ALA A 101 5.30 24.42 18.93
N ILE A 102 6.34 23.81 18.36
CA ILE A 102 6.79 22.45 18.65
C ILE A 102 8.31 22.44 18.83
N ALA A 103 8.80 21.73 19.84
CA ALA A 103 10.22 21.47 20.03
C ALA A 103 10.52 19.98 19.86
N ILE A 104 11.62 19.66 19.16
CA ILE A 104 12.14 18.31 19.04
C ILE A 104 13.54 18.21 19.67
N ARG A 105 13.86 17.06 20.24
CA ARG A 105 15.19 16.73 20.73
C ARG A 105 15.60 15.35 20.26
N GLY A 106 16.64 15.29 19.43
CA GLY A 106 16.98 14.06 18.72
C GLY A 106 15.80 13.61 17.84
N ASN A 107 15.33 12.39 18.03
CA ASN A 107 14.21 11.85 17.23
C ASN A 107 12.84 11.95 17.93
N ARG A 108 12.71 12.74 19.02
CA ARG A 108 11.45 12.82 19.76
C ARG A 108 10.93 14.25 19.90
N ILE A 109 9.63 14.36 19.96
CA ILE A 109 8.93 15.58 20.33
C ILE A 109 9.20 15.84 21.82
N LEU A 110 9.80 17.00 22.14
CA LEU A 110 10.10 17.42 23.50
C LEU A 110 8.90 18.13 24.15
N ALA A 111 8.28 19.04 23.41
CA ALA A 111 7.15 19.84 23.87
C ALA A 111 6.34 20.38 22.69
N VAL A 112 5.04 20.55 22.91
CA VAL A 112 4.09 21.22 21.98
C VAL A 112 3.20 22.11 22.85
N GLY A 113 2.89 23.33 22.40
CA GLY A 113 2.05 24.26 23.15
C GLY A 113 2.28 25.72 22.80
N THR A 114 2.16 26.63 23.79
CA THR A 114 2.49 28.04 23.58
C THR A 114 3.98 28.21 23.26
N GLU A 115 4.33 29.21 22.47
CA GLU A 115 5.73 29.48 22.16
C GLU A 115 6.58 29.68 23.42
N ALA A 116 6.02 30.34 24.44
CA ALA A 116 6.71 30.60 25.69
C ALA A 116 7.05 29.30 26.45
N ASP A 117 6.10 28.37 26.56
CA ASP A 117 6.28 27.10 27.27
C ASP A 117 7.27 26.19 26.51
N VAL A 118 7.13 26.13 25.17
CA VAL A 118 8.00 25.31 24.33
C VAL A 118 9.43 25.80 24.36
N ARG A 119 9.68 27.13 24.31
CA ARG A 119 11.02 27.72 24.45
C ARG A 119 11.61 27.47 25.84
N ALA A 120 10.80 27.56 26.89
CA ALA A 120 11.24 27.25 28.25
C ALA A 120 11.67 25.78 28.40
N ALA A 121 10.93 24.84 27.80
CA ALA A 121 11.26 23.41 27.80
C ALA A 121 12.51 23.09 26.95
N ALA A 122 12.69 23.79 25.83
CA ALA A 122 13.82 23.61 24.92
C ALA A 122 15.17 24.08 25.51
N GLY A 123 15.17 25.16 26.30
CA GLY A 123 16.37 25.77 26.85
C GLY A 123 17.02 26.80 25.93
N GLY A 124 18.04 27.50 26.42
CA GLY A 124 18.64 28.66 25.75
C GLY A 124 19.50 28.34 24.51
N ASP A 125 19.95 27.11 24.37
CA ASP A 125 20.83 26.67 23.27
C ASP A 125 20.08 26.03 22.09
N ALA A 126 18.73 26.08 22.09
CA ALA A 126 17.92 25.50 21.03
C ALA A 126 18.04 26.29 19.71
N THR A 127 18.11 25.57 18.60
CA THR A 127 17.99 26.17 17.28
C THR A 127 16.53 26.56 17.04
N ILE A 128 16.31 27.80 16.57
CA ILE A 128 14.97 28.30 16.26
C ILE A 128 14.76 28.28 14.76
N VAL A 129 13.68 27.65 14.34
CA VAL A 129 13.18 27.63 12.95
C VAL A 129 11.90 28.47 12.88
N ASP A 130 11.91 29.46 12.01
CA ASP A 130 10.75 30.30 11.73
C ASP A 130 9.85 29.61 10.68
N LEU A 131 8.63 29.28 11.07
CA LEU A 131 7.66 28.64 10.18
C LEU A 131 7.05 29.62 9.15
N ASP A 132 7.22 30.92 9.36
CA ASP A 132 6.70 31.96 8.45
C ASP A 132 5.20 31.82 8.15
N GLY A 133 4.40 31.54 9.19
CA GLY A 133 2.96 31.34 9.11
C GLY A 133 2.49 29.97 8.58
N ARG A 134 3.41 29.05 8.32
CA ARG A 134 3.12 27.70 7.80
C ARG A 134 2.47 26.80 8.85
N ILE A 135 1.90 25.71 8.36
CA ILE A 135 1.16 24.73 9.16
C ILE A 135 2.02 23.48 9.39
N VAL A 136 2.05 23.00 10.62
CA VAL A 136 2.68 21.73 10.98
C VAL A 136 1.59 20.72 11.32
N LEU A 137 1.65 19.54 10.70
CA LEU A 137 0.80 18.38 10.94
C LEU A 137 1.66 17.17 11.30
N PRO A 138 1.11 16.13 11.97
CA PRO A 138 1.78 14.84 12.01
C PRO A 138 2.12 14.38 10.60
N GLY A 139 3.23 13.68 10.44
CA GLY A 139 3.55 13.05 9.17
C GLY A 139 2.43 12.12 8.73
N PHE A 140 2.07 12.16 7.46
CA PHE A 140 0.99 11.34 6.93
C PHE A 140 1.34 9.86 6.94
N ILE A 141 0.31 9.04 7.06
CA ILE A 141 0.40 7.59 7.15
C ILE A 141 -0.52 6.97 6.10
N ASP A 142 0.05 6.22 5.15
CA ASP A 142 -0.74 5.40 4.24
C ASP A 142 -0.89 3.99 4.83
N ALA A 143 -2.11 3.67 5.25
CA ALA A 143 -2.40 2.45 6.00
C ALA A 143 -2.47 1.19 5.13
N HIS A 144 -2.47 1.32 3.79
CA HIS A 144 -2.53 0.20 2.86
C HIS A 144 -1.77 0.49 1.57
N THR A 145 -0.58 -0.06 1.46
CA THR A 145 0.27 0.01 0.26
C THR A 145 0.96 -1.33 0.00
N HIS A 146 1.64 -1.45 -1.14
CA HIS A 146 2.45 -2.59 -1.56
C HIS A 146 3.86 -2.12 -1.90
N VAL A 147 4.63 -1.66 -0.89
CA VAL A 147 5.89 -0.96 -1.12
C VAL A 147 7.03 -1.86 -1.61
N ILE A 148 7.07 -3.13 -1.22
CA ILE A 148 8.18 -4.02 -1.61
C ILE A 148 8.09 -4.39 -3.09
N SER A 149 6.97 -4.99 -3.50
CA SER A 149 6.77 -5.34 -4.91
C SER A 149 6.60 -4.10 -5.78
N GLY A 150 5.86 -3.11 -5.28
CA GLY A 150 5.61 -1.84 -5.95
C GLY A 150 6.87 -1.03 -6.22
N SER A 151 7.85 -1.06 -5.32
CA SER A 151 9.12 -0.35 -5.52
C SER A 151 9.92 -0.90 -6.68
N VAL A 152 9.91 -2.21 -6.89
CA VAL A 152 10.57 -2.83 -8.06
C VAL A 152 9.86 -2.39 -9.34
N VAL A 153 8.52 -2.49 -9.38
CA VAL A 153 7.71 -2.04 -10.53
C VAL A 153 7.97 -0.56 -10.83
N ASP A 154 7.92 0.30 -9.82
CA ASP A 154 8.15 1.75 -9.97
C ASP A 154 9.57 2.09 -10.46
N SER A 155 10.55 1.27 -10.10
CA SER A 155 11.94 1.50 -10.49
C SER A 155 12.26 1.16 -11.95
N ILE A 156 11.43 0.30 -12.58
CA ILE A 156 11.71 -0.23 -13.92
C ILE A 156 10.62 0.03 -14.96
N MET A 157 9.46 0.55 -14.56
CA MET A 157 8.34 0.83 -15.47
C MET A 157 7.89 2.28 -15.36
N ASP A 158 7.77 2.98 -16.48
CA ASP A 158 7.25 4.35 -16.51
C ASP A 158 5.73 4.33 -16.28
N TYR A 159 5.24 5.27 -15.48
CA TYR A 159 3.81 5.40 -15.19
C TYR A 159 3.05 6.08 -16.34
N VAL A 160 2.00 5.42 -16.83
CA VAL A 160 1.08 5.94 -17.86
C VAL A 160 -0.39 5.89 -17.42
N GLY A 161 -0.65 5.86 -16.12
CA GLY A 161 -1.99 5.76 -15.58
C GLY A 161 -2.78 7.08 -15.59
N MET A 162 -4.05 6.95 -15.23
CA MET A 162 -5.07 7.99 -15.28
C MET A 162 -4.74 9.26 -14.47
N ALA A 163 -3.92 9.19 -13.43
CA ALA A 163 -3.53 10.37 -12.67
C ALA A 163 -2.72 11.40 -13.50
N ARG A 164 -2.13 10.98 -14.63
CA ARG A 164 -1.34 11.85 -15.51
C ARG A 164 -1.86 11.92 -16.93
N PHE A 165 -2.52 10.87 -17.41
CA PHE A 165 -2.95 10.72 -18.79
C PHE A 165 -4.44 10.36 -18.83
N THR A 166 -5.25 11.23 -19.39
CA THR A 166 -6.71 11.07 -19.40
C THR A 166 -7.20 10.22 -20.57
N THR A 167 -6.38 10.10 -21.61
CA THR A 167 -6.72 9.38 -22.83
C THR A 167 -5.62 8.42 -23.27
N ALA A 168 -5.99 7.36 -23.99
CA ALA A 168 -5.03 6.46 -24.63
C ALA A 168 -4.13 7.21 -25.64
N ALA A 169 -4.63 8.26 -26.29
CA ALA A 169 -3.84 9.07 -27.22
C ALA A 169 -2.69 9.77 -26.50
N GLU A 170 -2.92 10.37 -25.33
CA GLU A 170 -1.85 10.98 -24.51
C GLU A 170 -0.83 9.94 -24.05
N VAL A 171 -1.26 8.72 -23.72
CA VAL A 171 -0.37 7.61 -23.38
C VAL A 171 0.52 7.23 -24.56
N LEU A 172 -0.07 7.09 -25.76
CA LEU A 172 0.68 6.76 -26.98
C LEU A 172 1.68 7.86 -27.36
N ASP A 173 1.29 9.13 -27.22
CA ASP A 173 2.18 10.28 -27.42
C ASP A 173 3.36 10.24 -26.42
N HIS A 174 3.09 9.94 -25.16
CA HIS A 174 4.15 9.79 -24.15
C HIS A 174 5.11 8.63 -24.51
N ILE A 175 4.58 7.46 -24.91
CA ILE A 175 5.40 6.34 -25.37
C ILE A 175 6.26 6.74 -26.56
N ALA A 176 5.73 7.53 -27.50
CA ALA A 176 6.47 8.03 -28.65
C ALA A 176 7.62 8.98 -28.25
N VAL A 177 7.40 9.86 -27.27
CA VAL A 177 8.47 10.71 -26.71
C VAL A 177 9.57 9.86 -26.10
N ARG A 178 9.20 8.86 -25.29
CA ARG A 178 10.17 7.93 -24.67
C ARG A 178 10.96 7.13 -25.73
N ALA A 179 10.29 6.69 -26.81
CA ALA A 179 10.95 6.01 -27.93
C ALA A 179 12.00 6.90 -28.61
N ALA A 180 11.73 8.19 -28.75
CA ALA A 180 12.67 9.12 -29.36
C ALA A 180 13.89 9.44 -28.46
N GLU A 181 13.74 9.30 -27.14
CA GLU A 181 14.81 9.56 -26.16
C GLU A 181 15.65 8.33 -25.82
N THR A 182 15.17 7.13 -26.11
CA THR A 182 15.77 5.85 -25.73
C THR A 182 16.65 5.31 -26.88
N PRO A 183 17.83 4.73 -26.61
CA PRO A 183 18.64 4.10 -27.64
C PRO A 183 17.90 2.94 -28.33
N ALA A 184 18.03 2.85 -29.68
CA ALA A 184 17.37 1.83 -30.47
C ALA A 184 17.66 0.41 -29.95
N GLY A 185 16.64 -0.43 -29.86
CA GLY A 185 16.72 -1.80 -29.36
C GLY A 185 16.54 -1.94 -27.85
N GLU A 186 16.55 -0.85 -27.09
CA GLU A 186 16.23 -0.90 -25.66
C GLU A 186 14.71 -1.00 -25.44
N TRP A 187 14.32 -1.64 -24.34
CA TRP A 187 12.92 -1.83 -23.98
C TRP A 187 12.30 -0.54 -23.47
N LEU A 188 11.01 -0.34 -23.83
CA LEU A 188 10.14 0.69 -23.32
C LEU A 188 9.01 -0.01 -22.52
N VAL A 189 9.01 0.17 -21.20
CA VAL A 189 8.12 -0.59 -20.32
C VAL A 189 7.30 0.37 -19.46
N PHE A 190 5.97 0.22 -19.52
CA PHE A 190 5.02 1.13 -18.89
C PHE A 190 4.04 0.38 -17.99
N ARG A 191 3.41 1.10 -17.07
CA ARG A 191 2.44 0.54 -16.12
C ARG A 191 1.22 1.44 -15.93
N ASN A 192 0.15 0.84 -15.46
CA ASN A 192 -1.09 1.49 -15.04
C ASN A 192 -1.97 2.06 -16.18
N PHE A 193 -1.82 1.60 -17.43
CA PHE A 193 -2.83 1.92 -18.45
C PHE A 193 -4.15 1.22 -18.10
N ASP A 194 -5.27 1.96 -18.09
CA ASP A 194 -6.60 1.42 -17.80
C ASP A 194 -7.64 1.92 -18.81
N PRO A 195 -8.05 1.10 -19.78
CA PRO A 195 -9.04 1.48 -20.78
C PRO A 195 -10.45 1.69 -20.20
N ALA A 196 -10.75 1.22 -18.98
CA ALA A 196 -12.04 1.48 -18.33
C ALA A 196 -12.21 2.95 -17.91
N VAL A 197 -11.11 3.67 -17.74
CA VAL A 197 -11.12 5.07 -17.28
C VAL A 197 -10.44 6.02 -18.28
N GLN A 198 -9.43 5.58 -19.03
CA GLN A 198 -8.74 6.39 -20.04
C GLN A 198 -9.45 6.26 -21.37
N GLU A 199 -9.96 7.37 -21.91
CA GLU A 199 -10.72 7.38 -23.17
C GLU A 199 -9.87 6.87 -24.34
N GLY A 200 -10.41 5.89 -25.10
CA GLY A 200 -9.70 5.32 -26.23
C GLY A 200 -10.20 3.92 -26.61
N PRO A 201 -9.33 3.07 -27.18
CA PRO A 201 -9.68 1.70 -27.51
C PRO A 201 -9.78 0.84 -26.24
N ASP A 202 -10.58 -0.23 -26.31
CA ASP A 202 -10.75 -1.19 -25.20
C ASP A 202 -9.45 -1.94 -24.84
N ALA A 203 -8.47 -1.94 -25.73
CA ALA A 203 -7.15 -2.52 -25.51
C ALA A 203 -6.13 -1.87 -26.46
N LEU A 204 -4.88 -1.73 -26.03
CA LEU A 204 -3.78 -1.44 -26.94
C LEU A 204 -3.39 -2.71 -27.68
N THR A 205 -3.13 -2.59 -28.99
CA THR A 205 -2.77 -3.70 -29.86
C THR A 205 -1.53 -3.37 -30.70
N PHE A 206 -1.11 -4.28 -31.55
CA PHE A 206 -0.07 -3.98 -32.55
C PHE A 206 -0.43 -2.75 -33.41
N ALA A 207 -1.73 -2.53 -33.65
CA ALA A 207 -2.17 -1.39 -34.47
C ALA A 207 -1.86 -0.03 -33.82
N GLU A 208 -1.90 0.06 -32.50
CA GLU A 208 -1.58 1.28 -31.74
C GLU A 208 -0.09 1.39 -31.43
N LEU A 209 0.59 0.29 -31.13
CA LEU A 209 1.97 0.31 -30.59
C LEU A 209 3.05 0.22 -31.68
N ASP A 210 2.85 -0.57 -32.76
CA ASP A 210 3.85 -0.72 -33.84
C ASP A 210 4.14 0.59 -34.59
N PRO A 211 3.17 1.49 -34.84
CA PRO A 211 3.45 2.78 -35.46
C PRO A 211 4.41 3.67 -34.66
N ILE A 212 4.49 3.46 -33.34
CA ILE A 212 5.40 4.22 -32.46
C ILE A 212 6.83 3.79 -32.71
N SER A 213 7.12 2.48 -32.69
CA SER A 213 8.44 1.97 -32.97
C SER A 213 8.42 0.47 -33.33
N THR A 214 9.15 0.13 -34.38
CA THR A 214 9.49 -1.25 -34.75
C THR A 214 10.89 -1.67 -34.29
N GLU A 215 11.65 -0.77 -33.66
CA GLU A 215 12.99 -1.03 -33.15
C GLU A 215 13.00 -1.31 -31.64
N HIS A 216 12.12 -0.66 -30.89
CA HIS A 216 11.98 -0.84 -29.44
C HIS A 216 10.95 -1.92 -29.11
N PRO A 217 11.28 -2.93 -28.28
CA PRO A 217 10.26 -3.74 -27.64
C PRO A 217 9.45 -2.85 -26.68
N ILE A 218 8.11 -2.74 -26.90
CA ILE A 218 7.20 -1.95 -26.07
C ILE A 218 6.31 -2.91 -25.29
N PHE A 219 6.21 -2.71 -23.96
CA PHE A 219 5.34 -3.46 -23.07
C PHE A 219 4.59 -2.48 -22.14
N VAL A 220 3.28 -2.66 -22.03
CA VAL A 220 2.41 -1.83 -21.18
C VAL A 220 1.61 -2.74 -20.26
N LEU A 221 1.82 -2.61 -18.95
CA LEU A 221 1.06 -3.32 -17.94
C LEU A 221 -0.24 -2.56 -17.63
N ASN A 222 -1.36 -3.25 -17.67
CA ASN A 222 -2.65 -2.67 -17.28
C ASN A 222 -2.70 -2.39 -15.77
N ALA A 223 -3.48 -1.39 -15.37
CA ALA A 223 -3.67 -1.00 -13.97
C ALA A 223 -4.17 -2.15 -13.08
N SER A 224 -4.94 -3.08 -13.66
CA SER A 224 -5.40 -4.28 -12.95
C SER A 224 -4.28 -5.29 -12.60
N GLY A 225 -3.10 -5.19 -13.26
CA GLY A 225 -2.01 -6.17 -13.12
C GLY A 225 -2.28 -7.55 -13.75
N HIS A 226 -3.43 -7.75 -14.41
CA HIS A 226 -3.83 -9.02 -15.03
C HIS A 226 -3.80 -9.00 -16.54
N LEU A 227 -3.73 -7.82 -17.11
CA LEU A 227 -3.71 -7.59 -18.56
C LEU A 227 -2.41 -6.89 -18.92
N ALA A 228 -1.91 -7.16 -20.12
CA ALA A 228 -0.78 -6.43 -20.68
C ALA A 228 -0.88 -6.33 -22.18
N TYR A 229 -0.19 -5.35 -22.72
CA TYR A 229 -0.17 -5.02 -24.14
C TYR A 229 1.28 -4.93 -24.59
N ALA A 230 1.58 -5.37 -25.78
CA ALA A 230 2.93 -5.29 -26.33
C ALA A 230 2.89 -5.07 -27.83
N ASN A 231 3.97 -4.48 -28.37
CA ASN A 231 4.13 -4.36 -29.81
C ASN A 231 4.70 -5.67 -30.42
N SER A 232 4.70 -5.75 -31.75
CA SER A 232 5.22 -6.92 -32.48
C SER A 232 6.72 -7.14 -32.21
N LYS A 233 7.49 -6.08 -31.96
CA LYS A 233 8.92 -6.17 -31.62
C LYS A 233 9.15 -6.86 -30.27
N ALA A 234 8.33 -6.59 -29.27
CA ALA A 234 8.40 -7.27 -27.98
C ALA A 234 8.10 -8.77 -28.11
N PHE A 235 7.13 -9.14 -28.95
CA PHE A 235 6.82 -10.54 -29.26
C PHE A 235 8.01 -11.21 -29.99
N GLU A 236 8.58 -10.54 -31.01
CA GLU A 236 9.74 -11.03 -31.76
C GLU A 236 10.91 -11.36 -30.84
N VAL A 237 11.35 -10.40 -30.00
CA VAL A 237 12.50 -10.62 -29.09
C VAL A 237 12.23 -11.64 -27.99
N SER A 238 10.96 -11.89 -27.71
CA SER A 238 10.51 -12.91 -26.74
C SER A 238 10.32 -14.29 -27.38
N GLY A 239 10.49 -14.42 -28.70
CA GLY A 239 10.30 -15.67 -29.43
C GLY A 239 8.85 -16.10 -29.54
N ILE A 240 7.90 -15.18 -29.35
CA ILE A 240 6.46 -15.42 -29.52
C ILE A 240 6.11 -15.31 -31.00
N THR A 241 5.58 -16.37 -31.57
CA THR A 241 5.21 -16.47 -33.00
C THR A 241 3.72 -16.74 -33.17
N GLU A 242 3.23 -16.61 -34.40
CA GLU A 242 1.77 -16.79 -34.68
C GLU A 242 1.20 -18.16 -34.28
N ASP A 243 2.04 -19.16 -34.14
CA ASP A 243 1.65 -20.52 -33.74
C ASP A 243 1.74 -20.76 -32.22
N VAL A 244 1.99 -19.70 -31.41
CA VAL A 244 2.02 -19.82 -29.94
C VAL A 244 0.68 -20.34 -29.42
N GLU A 245 0.74 -21.35 -28.56
CA GLU A 245 -0.43 -21.86 -27.84
C GLU A 245 -0.68 -21.06 -26.56
N ASN A 246 -1.95 -20.91 -26.19
CA ASN A 246 -2.30 -20.30 -24.93
C ASN A 246 -1.79 -21.16 -23.75
N PRO A 247 -1.02 -20.59 -22.81
CA PRO A 247 -0.63 -21.33 -21.62
C PRO A 247 -1.85 -21.60 -20.73
N PRO A 248 -1.85 -22.69 -19.94
CA PRO A 248 -2.93 -22.95 -18.99
C PRO A 248 -3.14 -21.75 -18.04
N GLY A 249 -4.36 -21.17 -18.07
CA GLY A 249 -4.71 -20.00 -17.26
C GLY A 249 -4.26 -18.65 -17.84
N GLY A 250 -3.78 -18.57 -19.08
CA GLY A 250 -3.45 -17.34 -19.77
C GLY A 250 -3.87 -17.35 -21.23
N GLU A 251 -3.90 -16.18 -21.86
CA GLU A 251 -4.36 -16.03 -23.24
C GLU A 251 -3.50 -15.01 -23.99
N PHE A 252 -3.00 -15.39 -25.16
CA PHE A 252 -2.56 -14.47 -26.21
C PHE A 252 -3.77 -14.19 -27.11
N VAL A 253 -4.29 -12.97 -27.02
CA VAL A 253 -5.55 -12.60 -27.68
C VAL A 253 -5.33 -12.52 -29.20
N ARG A 254 -6.28 -13.11 -29.94
CA ARG A 254 -6.28 -13.13 -31.41
C ARG A 254 -7.48 -12.36 -31.95
N ASP A 255 -7.28 -11.78 -33.12
CA ASP A 255 -8.37 -11.15 -33.88
C ASP A 255 -9.33 -12.19 -34.52
N ALA A 256 -10.32 -11.70 -35.24
CA ALA A 256 -11.33 -12.56 -35.91
C ALA A 256 -10.74 -13.47 -37.01
N ASP A 257 -9.57 -13.10 -37.53
CA ASP A 257 -8.85 -13.86 -38.57
C ASP A 257 -7.85 -14.86 -37.97
N GLY A 258 -7.68 -14.83 -36.63
CA GLY A 258 -6.79 -15.72 -35.89
C GLY A 258 -5.37 -15.18 -35.67
N ASN A 259 -5.08 -13.93 -36.06
CA ASN A 259 -3.76 -13.31 -35.88
C ASN A 259 -3.60 -12.81 -34.44
N LEU A 260 -2.36 -12.84 -33.95
CA LEU A 260 -2.01 -12.23 -32.65
C LEU A 260 -2.25 -10.72 -32.66
N THR A 261 -2.74 -10.17 -31.56
CA THR A 261 -3.03 -8.74 -31.43
C THR A 261 -2.02 -7.96 -30.60
N GLY A 262 -1.16 -8.64 -29.83
CA GLY A 262 -0.30 -8.00 -28.82
C GLY A 262 -0.96 -7.85 -27.46
N PHE A 263 -2.27 -8.10 -27.33
CA PHE A 263 -2.98 -8.12 -26.06
C PHE A 263 -2.83 -9.49 -25.39
N MET A 264 -2.51 -9.47 -24.08
CA MET A 264 -2.29 -10.67 -23.28
C MET A 264 -3.14 -10.63 -22.03
N LYS A 265 -3.74 -11.76 -21.66
CA LYS A 265 -4.52 -11.92 -20.44
C LYS A 265 -3.83 -12.89 -19.49
N ASN A 266 -3.79 -12.51 -18.23
CA ASN A 266 -3.15 -13.18 -17.12
C ASN A 266 -1.62 -13.26 -17.19
N ASN A 267 -1.02 -13.29 -16.00
CA ASN A 267 0.44 -13.24 -15.82
C ASN A 267 1.17 -14.39 -16.53
N VAL A 268 0.59 -15.58 -16.60
CA VAL A 268 1.20 -16.74 -17.28
C VAL A 268 1.42 -16.52 -18.79
N ALA A 269 0.65 -15.63 -19.41
CA ALA A 269 0.83 -15.22 -20.80
C ALA A 269 1.84 -14.05 -20.89
N PHE A 270 1.57 -12.92 -20.23
CA PHE A 270 2.40 -11.73 -20.41
C PHE A 270 3.81 -11.86 -19.82
N LEU A 271 4.03 -12.72 -18.82
CA LEU A 271 5.37 -12.98 -18.28
C LEU A 271 6.29 -13.65 -19.32
N GLN A 272 5.77 -14.36 -20.31
CA GLN A 272 6.58 -14.89 -21.39
C GLN A 272 7.21 -13.77 -22.23
N VAL A 273 6.61 -12.59 -22.25
CA VAL A 273 7.15 -11.38 -22.87
C VAL A 273 7.97 -10.57 -21.87
N ALA A 274 7.38 -10.20 -20.74
CA ALA A 274 7.97 -9.30 -19.75
C ALA A 274 9.29 -9.83 -19.13
N SER A 275 9.45 -11.16 -18.98
CA SER A 275 10.69 -11.77 -18.45
C SER A 275 11.91 -11.57 -19.36
N ASN A 276 11.72 -11.12 -20.59
CA ASN A 276 12.81 -10.77 -21.49
C ASN A 276 13.31 -9.32 -21.31
N TYR A 277 12.65 -8.53 -20.47
CA TYR A 277 13.11 -7.19 -20.11
C TYR A 277 14.32 -7.26 -19.16
N PRO A 278 15.53 -6.83 -19.59
CA PRO A 278 16.73 -7.03 -18.79
C PRO A 278 16.69 -6.34 -17.42
N ALA A 279 16.07 -5.16 -17.31
CA ALA A 279 15.99 -4.44 -16.05
C ALA A 279 15.15 -5.19 -14.99
N MET A 280 14.17 -6.02 -15.41
CA MET A 280 13.40 -6.86 -14.49
C MET A 280 14.29 -7.87 -13.75
N MET A 281 15.32 -8.40 -14.45
CA MET A 281 16.27 -9.35 -13.89
C MET A 281 17.35 -8.69 -13.03
N ALA A 282 17.64 -7.41 -13.30
CA ALA A 282 18.70 -6.65 -12.66
C ALA A 282 18.20 -5.76 -11.50
N ALA A 283 16.90 -5.61 -11.32
CA ALA A 283 16.32 -4.75 -10.28
C ALA A 283 16.77 -5.19 -8.88
N ASP A 284 17.21 -4.22 -8.08
CA ASP A 284 17.55 -4.41 -6.68
C ASP A 284 16.34 -3.98 -5.82
N PRO A 285 15.64 -4.91 -5.15
CA PRO A 285 14.44 -4.56 -4.39
C PRO A 285 14.74 -3.69 -3.14
N VAL A 286 15.97 -3.75 -2.60
CA VAL A 286 16.37 -2.89 -1.46
C VAL A 286 16.56 -1.45 -1.94
N GLU A 287 17.30 -1.25 -3.02
CA GLU A 287 17.49 0.08 -3.60
C GLU A 287 16.19 0.64 -4.18
N GLY A 288 15.35 -0.20 -4.79
CA GLY A 288 14.01 0.18 -5.25
C GLY A 288 13.15 0.71 -4.10
N LEU A 289 13.10 -0.03 -2.99
CA LEU A 289 12.33 0.36 -1.80
C LEU A 289 12.83 1.67 -1.19
N ILE A 290 14.15 1.85 -1.07
CA ILE A 290 14.74 3.10 -0.57
C ILE A 290 14.38 4.27 -1.51
N GLY A 291 14.53 4.07 -2.82
CA GLY A 291 14.22 5.09 -3.82
C GLY A 291 12.73 5.46 -3.89
N LEU A 292 11.83 4.49 -3.71
CA LEU A 292 10.39 4.74 -3.64
C LEU A 292 10.03 5.61 -2.43
N LEU A 293 10.50 5.23 -1.24
CA LEU A 293 10.19 5.97 -0.02
C LEU A 293 10.89 7.34 0.05
N ASP A 294 12.00 7.52 -0.68
CA ASP A 294 12.62 8.83 -0.89
C ASP A 294 11.68 9.79 -1.65
N LYS A 295 11.05 9.31 -2.73
CA LYS A 295 10.06 10.08 -3.51
C LYS A 295 8.83 10.45 -2.67
N TRP A 296 8.39 9.56 -1.79
CA TRP A 296 7.16 9.77 -1.00
C TRP A 296 7.33 10.78 0.15
N GLY A 297 8.56 11.11 0.50
CA GLY A 297 8.84 12.27 1.35
C GLY A 297 8.27 13.58 0.78
N ALA A 298 8.21 13.72 -0.55
CA ALA A 298 7.68 14.91 -1.22
C ALA A 298 6.16 15.12 -1.03
N VAL A 299 5.42 14.07 -0.68
CA VAL A 299 3.99 14.12 -0.37
C VAL A 299 3.69 14.02 1.13
N GLY A 300 4.72 14.10 1.97
CA GLY A 300 4.57 14.16 3.43
C GLY A 300 4.37 12.81 4.12
N LEU A 301 4.54 11.68 3.42
CA LEU A 301 4.44 10.36 4.01
C LEU A 301 5.66 10.05 4.90
N THR A 302 5.40 9.69 6.16
CA THR A 302 6.42 9.30 7.14
C THR A 302 6.26 7.86 7.63
N THR A 303 5.09 7.26 7.39
CA THR A 303 4.80 5.86 7.70
C THR A 303 3.93 5.27 6.60
N VAL A 304 4.25 4.06 6.20
CA VAL A 304 3.51 3.29 5.19
C VAL A 304 3.33 1.85 5.65
N SER A 305 2.36 1.16 5.07
CA SER A 305 2.22 -0.27 5.29
C SER A 305 2.72 -1.09 4.09
N GLU A 306 2.98 -2.38 4.29
CA GLU A 306 3.21 -3.37 3.26
C GLU A 306 2.22 -4.52 3.47
N LEU A 307 1.16 -4.55 2.68
CA LEU A 307 0.04 -5.50 2.86
C LEU A 307 0.19 -6.80 2.07
N SER A 308 1.33 -7.02 1.41
CA SER A 308 1.60 -8.25 0.66
C SER A 308 3.01 -8.79 0.89
N LEU A 309 3.50 -8.67 2.12
CA LEU A 309 4.83 -9.19 2.46
C LEU A 309 4.93 -10.68 2.09
N GLY A 310 5.93 -11.04 1.32
CA GLY A 310 6.12 -12.39 0.78
C GLY A 310 5.68 -12.54 -0.67
N ALA A 311 4.97 -11.57 -1.24
CA ALA A 311 4.47 -11.65 -2.61
C ALA A 311 5.57 -11.51 -3.66
N LEU A 312 6.62 -10.74 -3.41
CA LEU A 312 7.70 -10.49 -4.37
C LEU A 312 8.47 -11.78 -4.71
N ALA A 313 9.01 -12.46 -3.70
CA ALA A 313 9.80 -13.67 -3.90
C ALA A 313 8.98 -14.96 -3.77
N GLN A 314 7.67 -14.88 -3.53
CA GLN A 314 6.83 -16.01 -3.12
C GLN A 314 7.47 -16.76 -1.93
N SER A 315 7.93 -15.98 -0.94
CA SER A 315 8.71 -16.47 0.18
C SER A 315 8.66 -15.52 1.38
N PRO A 316 8.70 -16.03 2.64
CA PRO A 316 8.94 -15.20 3.81
C PRO A 316 10.26 -14.39 3.75
N ALA A 317 11.16 -14.73 2.83
CA ALA A 317 12.43 -14.02 2.63
C ALA A 317 12.26 -12.54 2.22
N ASP A 318 11.10 -12.11 1.74
CA ASP A 318 10.82 -10.70 1.46
C ASP A 318 10.95 -9.82 2.72
N ALA A 319 10.77 -10.39 3.91
CA ALA A 319 11.05 -9.70 5.17
C ALA A 319 12.51 -9.22 5.27
N GLN A 320 13.44 -9.87 4.59
CA GLN A 320 14.85 -9.48 4.56
C GLN A 320 15.09 -8.25 3.69
N VAL A 321 14.31 -8.05 2.61
CA VAL A 321 14.35 -6.82 1.81
C VAL A 321 14.02 -5.62 2.70
N MET A 322 12.92 -5.72 3.44
CA MET A 322 12.49 -4.69 4.39
C MET A 322 13.56 -4.46 5.49
N ALA A 323 14.07 -5.53 6.08
CA ALA A 323 15.07 -5.46 7.14
C ALA A 323 16.39 -4.85 6.63
N ALA A 324 16.87 -5.23 5.45
CA ALA A 324 18.08 -4.68 4.85
C ALA A 324 17.92 -3.18 4.55
N ALA A 325 16.78 -2.78 3.99
CA ALA A 325 16.48 -1.37 3.75
C ALA A 325 16.45 -0.57 5.06
N ALA A 326 15.82 -1.08 6.12
CA ALA A 326 15.80 -0.43 7.44
C ALA A 326 17.21 -0.31 8.04
N GLN A 327 18.03 -1.38 7.97
CA GLN A 327 19.40 -1.38 8.49
C GLN A 327 20.34 -0.45 7.71
N SER A 328 20.03 -0.12 6.47
CA SER A 328 20.81 0.83 5.69
C SER A 328 20.82 2.25 6.30
N GLY A 329 19.82 2.57 7.16
CA GLY A 329 19.62 3.90 7.71
C GLY A 329 19.19 4.95 6.68
N ARG A 330 18.75 4.52 5.50
CA ARG A 330 18.40 5.39 4.36
C ARG A 330 16.90 5.54 4.15
N LEU A 331 16.08 4.75 4.84
CA LEU A 331 14.62 4.85 4.72
C LEU A 331 14.13 6.23 5.19
N LYS A 332 13.24 6.84 4.42
CA LYS A 332 12.61 8.13 4.71
C LYS A 332 11.14 8.01 5.13
N ALA A 333 10.65 6.79 5.26
CA ALA A 333 9.38 6.47 5.89
C ALA A 333 9.49 5.14 6.64
N ARG A 334 8.66 4.98 7.68
CA ARG A 334 8.55 3.74 8.46
C ARG A 334 7.69 2.74 7.72
N ILE A 335 7.96 1.43 7.91
CA ILE A 335 7.20 0.36 7.27
C ILE A 335 6.48 -0.48 8.33
N ARG A 336 5.19 -0.76 8.11
CA ARG A 336 4.36 -1.67 8.90
C ARG A 336 3.88 -2.80 8.01
N ALA A 337 4.48 -3.99 8.15
CA ALA A 337 4.32 -5.07 7.19
C ALA A 337 3.36 -6.16 7.67
N TYR A 338 2.67 -6.76 6.71
CA TYR A 338 1.68 -7.81 6.91
C TYR A 338 2.04 -9.03 6.04
N PRO A 339 2.50 -10.13 6.65
CA PRO A 339 2.59 -11.42 6.00
C PRO A 339 1.33 -11.76 5.20
N PHE A 340 1.53 -12.22 3.96
CA PHE A 340 0.46 -12.45 3.00
C PHE A 340 0.01 -13.92 3.03
N TYR A 341 -1.29 -14.15 3.02
CA TYR A 341 -1.91 -15.46 3.20
C TYR A 341 -1.55 -16.51 2.15
N THR A 342 -1.16 -16.09 0.93
CA THR A 342 -0.95 -17.02 -0.19
C THR A 342 0.20 -18.01 0.03
N LEU A 343 1.11 -17.71 0.95
CA LEU A 343 2.18 -18.64 1.34
C LEU A 343 1.72 -19.70 2.35
N GLY A 344 0.48 -19.61 2.83
CA GLY A 344 0.00 -20.41 3.96
C GLY A 344 0.50 -19.89 5.31
N THR A 345 -0.20 -20.25 6.38
CA THR A 345 0.16 -19.83 7.74
C THR A 345 1.40 -20.55 8.25
N GLU A 346 1.59 -21.80 7.85
CA GLU A 346 2.71 -22.66 8.26
C GLU A 346 4.06 -22.11 7.79
N ALA A 347 4.13 -21.55 6.56
CA ALA A 347 5.39 -21.00 6.03
C ALA A 347 5.89 -19.83 6.90
N TRP A 348 4.99 -18.99 7.39
CA TRP A 348 5.32 -17.87 8.27
C TRP A 348 5.68 -18.33 9.67
N ASP A 349 4.97 -19.33 10.20
CA ASP A 349 5.27 -19.94 11.51
C ASP A 349 6.63 -20.67 11.49
N GLU A 350 6.94 -21.41 10.40
CA GLU A 350 8.24 -22.06 10.21
C GLU A 350 9.39 -21.05 10.05
N ALA A 351 9.14 -19.92 9.40
CA ALA A 351 10.09 -18.80 9.31
C ALA A 351 10.30 -18.08 10.66
N GLY A 352 9.47 -18.37 11.67
CA GLY A 352 9.55 -17.77 12.99
C GLY A 352 9.07 -16.31 13.06
N ILE A 353 8.43 -15.79 12.00
CA ILE A 353 7.96 -14.40 11.91
C ILE A 353 6.71 -14.23 12.75
N ARG A 354 6.66 -13.16 13.54
CA ARG A 354 5.56 -12.85 14.47
C ARG A 354 5.19 -11.37 14.43
N GLN A 355 3.95 -11.06 14.81
CA GLN A 355 3.55 -9.68 15.02
C GLN A 355 4.42 -9.02 16.10
N GLY A 356 4.90 -7.82 15.82
CA GLY A 356 5.80 -7.06 16.66
C GLY A 356 7.28 -7.25 16.34
N ASP A 357 7.66 -8.23 15.52
CA ASP A 357 9.06 -8.41 15.10
C ASP A 357 9.53 -7.18 14.30
N GLY A 358 10.74 -6.71 14.61
CA GLY A 358 11.33 -5.51 14.02
C GLY A 358 11.56 -4.39 15.04
N ASP A 359 11.56 -3.17 14.57
CA ASP A 359 11.80 -1.97 15.38
C ASP A 359 10.87 -0.81 14.99
N ALA A 360 11.17 0.39 15.48
CA ALA A 360 10.38 1.58 15.16
C ALA A 360 10.42 1.95 13.67
N MET A 361 11.49 1.57 12.93
CA MET A 361 11.63 1.87 11.51
C MET A 361 10.85 0.88 10.64
N ALA A 362 10.97 -0.41 10.91
CA ALA A 362 10.30 -1.46 10.13
C ALA A 362 9.83 -2.59 11.06
N ARG A 363 8.54 -2.92 11.02
CA ARG A 363 7.93 -3.88 11.96
C ARG A 363 6.82 -4.67 11.30
N ILE A 364 6.67 -5.94 11.71
CA ILE A 364 5.52 -6.77 11.38
C ILE A 364 4.32 -6.30 12.22
N ALA A 365 3.27 -5.83 11.58
CA ALA A 365 2.12 -5.20 12.24
C ALA A 365 0.90 -6.12 12.36
N GLY A 366 0.68 -7.03 11.41
CA GLY A 366 -0.46 -7.94 11.40
C GLY A 366 -0.34 -8.99 10.30
N PHE A 367 -1.45 -9.63 9.93
CA PHE A 367 -1.54 -10.66 8.89
C PHE A 367 -2.61 -10.28 7.87
N LYS A 368 -2.31 -10.38 6.57
CA LYS A 368 -3.22 -10.03 5.46
C LYS A 368 -3.91 -11.26 4.91
N LEU A 369 -5.26 -11.18 4.88
CA LEU A 369 -6.17 -12.12 4.23
C LEU A 369 -6.90 -11.43 3.07
N VAL A 370 -7.44 -12.23 2.15
CA VAL A 370 -8.19 -11.72 0.98
C VAL A 370 -9.45 -12.55 0.78
N ALA A 371 -10.62 -11.91 0.89
CA ALA A 371 -11.91 -12.59 0.76
C ALA A 371 -12.40 -12.64 -0.69
N ASP A 372 -12.20 -11.56 -1.45
CA ASP A 372 -12.68 -11.42 -2.83
C ASP A 372 -11.73 -10.62 -3.73
N GLY A 373 -12.18 -10.21 -4.91
CA GLY A 373 -11.43 -9.40 -5.86
C GLY A 373 -11.83 -7.92 -5.86
N SER A 374 -11.76 -7.26 -7.04
CA SER A 374 -12.08 -5.84 -7.23
C SER A 374 -13.46 -5.64 -7.85
N ASN A 375 -14.14 -4.55 -7.45
CA ASN A 375 -15.46 -4.20 -7.99
C ASN A 375 -15.38 -3.75 -9.46
N GLN A 376 -14.42 -2.89 -9.80
CA GLN A 376 -14.19 -2.43 -11.17
C GLN A 376 -13.73 -3.55 -12.12
N GLY A 377 -13.18 -4.64 -11.58
CA GLY A 377 -12.82 -5.84 -12.32
C GLY A 377 -13.90 -6.93 -12.30
N PHE A 378 -15.09 -6.65 -11.79
CA PHE A 378 -16.22 -7.57 -11.68
C PHE A 378 -15.90 -8.87 -10.92
N THR A 379 -14.96 -8.80 -9.97
CA THR A 379 -14.51 -9.93 -9.15
C THR A 379 -14.76 -9.75 -7.66
N GLY A 380 -15.20 -8.57 -7.21
CA GLY A 380 -15.72 -8.37 -5.86
C GLY A 380 -16.99 -9.20 -5.65
N LEU A 381 -17.07 -9.95 -4.56
CA LEU A 381 -18.19 -10.86 -4.30
C LEU A 381 -19.43 -10.11 -3.83
N GLN A 382 -20.50 -10.15 -4.64
CA GLN A 382 -21.72 -9.36 -4.45
C GLN A 382 -22.91 -10.20 -3.96
N ARG A 383 -23.79 -9.61 -3.12
CA ARG A 383 -25.09 -10.17 -2.76
C ARG A 383 -26.02 -10.26 -3.97
N GLU A 384 -26.01 -9.21 -4.80
CA GLU A 384 -26.78 -9.12 -6.03
C GLU A 384 -25.83 -9.09 -7.24
N PRO A 385 -26.27 -9.57 -8.42
CA PRO A 385 -25.42 -9.53 -9.61
C PRO A 385 -24.97 -8.11 -9.96
N TYR A 386 -23.84 -8.02 -10.65
CA TYR A 386 -23.39 -6.79 -11.30
C TYR A 386 -24.42 -6.28 -12.31
N LEU A 387 -24.35 -4.98 -12.60
CA LEU A 387 -25.30 -4.33 -13.51
C LEU A 387 -25.35 -5.04 -14.88
N ASN A 388 -26.56 -5.34 -15.34
CA ASN A 388 -26.81 -6.04 -16.62
C ASN A 388 -26.13 -7.42 -16.76
N SER A 389 -25.86 -8.11 -15.67
CA SER A 389 -25.17 -9.39 -15.63
C SER A 389 -25.87 -10.36 -14.69
N ASP A 390 -25.56 -11.65 -14.81
CA ASP A 390 -25.89 -12.69 -13.82
C ASP A 390 -24.69 -12.99 -12.90
N ASP A 391 -23.53 -12.34 -13.14
CA ASP A 391 -22.29 -12.52 -12.39
C ASP A 391 -22.36 -11.80 -11.04
N ARG A 392 -21.85 -12.45 -10.01
CA ARG A 392 -21.77 -11.93 -8.64
C ARG A 392 -20.33 -11.80 -8.12
N GLY A 393 -19.35 -11.94 -8.99
CA GLY A 393 -17.94 -11.98 -8.59
C GLY A 393 -17.51 -13.31 -7.98
N LEU A 394 -16.42 -13.29 -7.24
CA LEU A 394 -15.72 -14.50 -6.81
C LEU A 394 -15.26 -14.42 -5.35
N ALA A 395 -15.52 -15.45 -4.56
CA ALA A 395 -14.81 -15.67 -3.32
C ALA A 395 -13.41 -16.23 -3.61
N TYR A 396 -12.36 -15.60 -3.10
CA TYR A 396 -10.98 -16.11 -3.21
C TYR A 396 -10.72 -17.20 -2.15
N MET A 397 -11.39 -17.09 -1.01
CA MET A 397 -11.49 -18.13 -0.02
C MET A 397 -12.96 -18.41 0.28
N SER A 398 -13.33 -19.65 0.51
CA SER A 398 -14.64 -19.95 1.10
C SER A 398 -14.75 -19.30 2.48
N ARG A 399 -15.97 -19.06 2.95
CA ARG A 399 -16.18 -18.52 4.30
C ARG A 399 -15.55 -19.41 5.38
N GLU A 400 -15.60 -20.71 5.20
CA GLU A 400 -15.02 -21.70 6.12
C GLU A 400 -13.50 -21.61 6.18
N GLU A 401 -12.82 -21.46 5.03
CA GLU A 401 -11.36 -21.29 4.93
C GLU A 401 -10.94 -19.95 5.54
N LEU A 402 -11.64 -18.85 5.21
CA LEU A 402 -11.40 -17.53 5.78
C LEU A 402 -11.51 -17.55 7.31
N THR A 403 -12.59 -18.15 7.82
CA THR A 403 -12.84 -18.26 9.27
C THR A 403 -11.77 -19.10 9.96
N ALA A 404 -11.39 -20.23 9.37
CA ALA A 404 -10.36 -21.10 9.95
C ALA A 404 -9.00 -20.41 10.04
N MET A 405 -8.60 -19.69 8.98
CA MET A 405 -7.34 -18.94 8.95
C MET A 405 -7.37 -17.74 9.90
N ALA A 406 -8.49 -17.03 9.95
CA ALA A 406 -8.69 -15.92 10.90
C ALA A 406 -8.57 -16.38 12.36
N LEU A 407 -9.21 -17.50 12.73
CA LEU A 407 -9.11 -18.10 14.06
C LEU A 407 -7.66 -18.49 14.41
N ASP A 408 -6.97 -19.18 13.50
CA ASP A 408 -5.57 -19.58 13.71
C ASP A 408 -4.66 -18.37 13.96
N ARG A 409 -4.81 -17.31 13.17
CA ARG A 409 -3.98 -16.11 13.33
C ARG A 409 -4.33 -15.32 14.57
N ALA A 410 -5.63 -15.09 14.83
CA ALA A 410 -6.09 -14.34 15.99
C ALA A 410 -5.73 -15.03 17.33
N ASP A 411 -5.83 -16.36 17.41
CA ASP A 411 -5.41 -17.14 18.60
C ASP A 411 -3.91 -16.96 18.89
N LYS A 412 -3.08 -16.88 17.84
CA LYS A 412 -1.65 -16.56 17.92
C LYS A 412 -1.34 -15.07 18.17
N GLY A 413 -2.37 -14.23 18.28
CA GLY A 413 -2.25 -12.81 18.63
C GLY A 413 -2.02 -11.87 17.47
N TRP A 414 -2.26 -12.31 16.22
CA TRP A 414 -2.13 -11.47 15.04
C TRP A 414 -3.32 -10.52 14.87
N GLN A 415 -3.05 -9.27 14.49
CA GLN A 415 -4.04 -8.42 13.86
C GLN A 415 -4.43 -9.01 12.50
N LEU A 416 -5.69 -8.81 12.12
CA LEU A 416 -6.21 -9.24 10.84
C LEU A 416 -6.54 -8.03 9.97
N ALA A 417 -5.89 -7.92 8.83
CA ALA A 417 -6.25 -7.01 7.74
C ALA A 417 -6.87 -7.86 6.62
N ILE A 418 -8.17 -7.70 6.39
CA ILE A 418 -8.93 -8.59 5.50
C ILE A 418 -9.51 -7.80 4.34
N HIS A 419 -9.05 -8.07 3.12
CA HIS A 419 -9.59 -7.46 1.92
C HIS A 419 -11.04 -7.88 1.68
N GLY A 420 -11.91 -6.91 1.47
CA GLY A 420 -13.32 -7.12 1.15
C GLY A 420 -13.91 -5.93 0.40
N ASN A 421 -14.12 -6.10 -0.90
CA ASN A 421 -14.70 -5.09 -1.78
C ASN A 421 -16.22 -5.25 -1.95
N GLY A 422 -16.68 -6.47 -2.17
CA GLY A 422 -18.08 -6.78 -2.37
C GLY A 422 -18.84 -6.92 -1.04
N ASP A 423 -20.11 -6.55 -1.07
CA ASP A 423 -20.97 -6.63 0.10
C ASP A 423 -21.13 -8.05 0.67
N ALA A 424 -21.16 -9.09 -0.17
CA ALA A 424 -21.19 -10.46 0.30
C ALA A 424 -19.83 -10.95 0.84
N ALA A 425 -18.71 -10.42 0.35
CA ALA A 425 -17.39 -10.68 0.94
C ALA A 425 -17.31 -10.06 2.35
N ILE A 426 -17.82 -8.85 2.51
CA ILE A 426 -17.90 -8.18 3.83
C ILE A 426 -18.76 -9.00 4.79
N ASP A 427 -19.86 -9.62 4.34
CA ASP A 427 -20.64 -10.56 5.18
C ASP A 427 -19.78 -11.73 5.66
N ASN A 428 -19.02 -12.37 4.75
CA ASN A 428 -18.14 -13.49 5.11
C ASN A 428 -17.05 -13.07 6.11
N ILE A 429 -16.51 -11.86 5.96
CA ILE A 429 -15.53 -11.29 6.90
C ILE A 429 -16.16 -11.07 8.28
N LEU A 430 -17.36 -10.47 8.32
CA LEU A 430 -18.07 -10.22 9.57
C LEU A 430 -18.52 -11.51 10.24
N ASP A 431 -18.89 -12.55 9.48
CA ASP A 431 -19.17 -13.89 10.02
C ASP A 431 -17.90 -14.50 10.64
N SER A 432 -16.75 -14.32 10.01
CA SER A 432 -15.47 -14.77 10.57
C SER A 432 -15.12 -14.00 11.85
N CYS A 433 -15.32 -12.68 11.86
CA CYS A 433 -15.12 -11.86 13.07
C CYS A 433 -16.09 -12.25 14.21
N GLN A 434 -17.34 -12.61 13.89
CA GLN A 434 -18.27 -13.15 14.87
C GLN A 434 -17.75 -14.47 15.46
N ALA A 435 -17.21 -15.36 14.62
CA ALA A 435 -16.63 -16.62 15.09
C ALA A 435 -15.42 -16.39 16.01
N LEU A 436 -14.60 -15.35 15.77
CA LEU A 436 -13.52 -14.95 16.70
C LEU A 436 -14.10 -14.55 18.07
N ALA A 437 -15.12 -13.70 18.07
CA ALA A 437 -15.77 -13.26 19.31
C ALA A 437 -16.42 -14.41 20.07
N ASP A 438 -17.11 -15.32 19.36
CA ASP A 438 -17.73 -16.53 19.93
C ASP A 438 -16.69 -17.51 20.51
N ALA A 439 -15.49 -17.55 19.92
CA ALA A 439 -14.34 -18.31 20.45
C ALA A 439 -13.66 -17.63 21.66
N GLY A 440 -14.13 -16.44 22.07
CA GLY A 440 -13.57 -15.70 23.20
C GLY A 440 -12.28 -14.94 22.89
N ILE A 441 -11.97 -14.72 21.63
CA ILE A 441 -10.83 -13.90 21.21
C ILE A 441 -11.10 -12.43 21.60
N ASP A 442 -10.11 -11.78 22.20
CA ASP A 442 -10.16 -10.37 22.52
C ASP A 442 -10.04 -9.49 21.25
N MET A 443 -11.19 -9.03 20.76
CA MET A 443 -11.28 -8.22 19.54
C MET A 443 -10.52 -6.89 19.67
N SER A 444 -10.42 -6.34 20.87
CA SER A 444 -9.66 -5.09 21.10
C SER A 444 -8.15 -5.28 20.93
N ARG A 445 -7.66 -6.49 21.15
CA ARG A 445 -6.27 -6.88 20.94
C ARG A 445 -6.00 -7.23 19.48
N VAL A 446 -6.92 -7.94 18.83
CA VAL A 446 -6.79 -8.33 17.41
C VAL A 446 -6.96 -7.13 16.48
N ARG A 447 -7.83 -6.16 16.85
CA ARG A 447 -8.18 -4.98 16.04
C ARG A 447 -8.39 -5.34 14.57
N PRO A 448 -9.36 -6.22 14.23
CA PRO A 448 -9.57 -6.59 12.84
C PRO A 448 -10.02 -5.38 12.02
N ARG A 449 -9.54 -5.32 10.78
CA ARG A 449 -9.88 -4.26 9.85
C ARG A 449 -10.27 -4.82 8.49
N ILE A 450 -11.27 -4.22 7.85
CA ILE A 450 -11.68 -4.55 6.48
C ILE A 450 -11.00 -3.57 5.54
N GLU A 451 -10.16 -4.12 4.65
CA GLU A 451 -9.48 -3.35 3.62
C GLU A 451 -10.42 -3.07 2.47
N HIS A 452 -10.35 -1.86 1.93
CA HIS A 452 -11.24 -1.27 0.93
C HIS A 452 -12.66 -1.06 1.46
N CYS A 453 -13.31 -2.07 2.03
CA CYS A 453 -14.63 -1.95 2.66
C CYS A 453 -15.64 -1.25 1.74
N SER A 454 -15.57 -1.53 0.42
CA SER A 454 -16.08 -0.63 -0.61
C SER A 454 -17.59 -0.53 -0.64
N ILE A 455 -18.32 -1.65 -0.73
CA ILE A 455 -19.78 -1.64 -0.75
C ILE A 455 -20.32 -2.06 0.61
N LEU A 456 -20.83 -1.09 1.36
CA LEU A 456 -21.14 -1.26 2.78
C LEU A 456 -22.61 -0.90 3.06
N HIS A 457 -23.36 -1.83 3.66
CA HIS A 457 -24.75 -1.64 4.07
C HIS A 457 -24.88 -1.25 5.55
N ASP A 458 -26.00 -0.64 5.94
CA ASP A 458 -26.22 -0.16 7.31
C ASP A 458 -26.09 -1.27 8.36
N GLU A 459 -26.67 -2.45 8.09
CA GLU A 459 -26.58 -3.58 9.02
C GLU A 459 -25.15 -4.15 9.14
N GLN A 460 -24.32 -3.97 8.11
CA GLN A 460 -22.90 -4.34 8.17
C GLN A 460 -22.13 -3.34 9.07
N ILE A 461 -22.43 -2.05 8.96
CA ILE A 461 -21.88 -1.02 9.86
C ILE A 461 -22.24 -1.31 11.32
N GLU A 462 -23.51 -1.69 11.59
CA GLU A 462 -23.93 -2.09 12.94
C GLU A 462 -23.15 -3.30 13.46
N ARG A 463 -22.91 -4.30 12.60
CA ARG A 463 -22.10 -5.48 12.94
C ARG A 463 -20.66 -5.12 13.19
N MET A 464 -20.04 -4.29 12.33
CA MET A 464 -18.66 -3.79 12.52
C MET A 464 -18.52 -3.12 13.89
N ARG A 465 -19.44 -2.21 14.23
CA ARG A 465 -19.44 -1.54 15.52
C ARG A 465 -19.54 -2.52 16.69
N ALA A 466 -20.46 -3.49 16.60
CA ALA A 466 -20.67 -4.48 17.66
C ALA A 466 -19.46 -5.39 17.87
N LEU A 467 -18.71 -5.70 16.80
CA LEU A 467 -17.55 -6.59 16.80
C LEU A 467 -16.22 -5.85 16.99
N GLY A 468 -16.21 -4.50 16.99
CA GLY A 468 -14.98 -3.72 17.08
C GLY A 468 -14.10 -3.84 15.83
N VAL A 469 -14.72 -3.96 14.65
CA VAL A 469 -14.05 -4.03 13.35
C VAL A 469 -13.93 -2.63 12.77
N SER A 470 -12.73 -2.23 12.35
CA SER A 470 -12.48 -0.94 11.69
C SER A 470 -12.51 -1.04 10.16
N ALA A 471 -12.64 0.10 9.47
CA ALA A 471 -12.60 0.19 8.02
C ALA A 471 -11.29 0.83 7.53
N SER A 472 -10.87 0.49 6.30
CA SER A 472 -9.77 1.14 5.60
C SER A 472 -10.19 1.33 4.15
N PHE A 473 -10.48 2.57 3.73
CA PHE A 473 -11.08 2.89 2.45
C PHE A 473 -10.06 3.24 1.37
N LEU A 474 -10.15 2.59 0.21
CA LEU A 474 -9.49 3.05 -1.00
C LEU A 474 -10.30 4.21 -1.61
N ILE A 475 -10.16 5.41 -1.06
CA ILE A 475 -11.00 6.56 -1.44
C ILE A 475 -10.89 6.94 -2.93
N GLY A 476 -9.82 6.53 -3.59
CA GLY A 476 -9.66 6.60 -5.03
C GLY A 476 -10.77 5.89 -5.82
N HIS A 477 -11.47 4.91 -5.25
CA HIS A 477 -12.65 4.28 -5.85
C HIS A 477 -13.74 5.30 -6.18
N VAL A 478 -13.99 6.24 -5.27
CA VAL A 478 -14.98 7.31 -5.47
C VAL A 478 -14.55 8.24 -6.58
N HIS A 479 -13.29 8.65 -6.55
CA HIS A 479 -12.78 9.65 -7.48
C HIS A 479 -12.60 9.09 -8.89
N TYR A 480 -11.77 8.08 -9.05
CA TYR A 480 -11.38 7.57 -10.36
C TYR A 480 -12.46 6.69 -11.00
N TRP A 481 -13.07 5.79 -10.24
CA TRP A 481 -14.04 4.83 -10.77
C TRP A 481 -15.49 5.15 -10.42
N GLY A 482 -15.78 6.23 -9.71
CA GLY A 482 -17.16 6.55 -9.26
C GLY A 482 -18.19 6.61 -10.37
N VAL A 483 -17.85 7.15 -11.55
CA VAL A 483 -18.73 7.15 -12.72
C VAL A 483 -18.92 5.72 -13.26
N ALA A 484 -17.86 4.94 -13.39
CA ALA A 484 -17.96 3.54 -13.84
C ALA A 484 -18.76 2.69 -12.84
N MET A 485 -18.58 2.90 -11.53
CA MET A 485 -19.40 2.22 -10.50
C MET A 485 -20.89 2.53 -10.66
N ARG A 486 -21.24 3.78 -10.99
CA ARG A 486 -22.62 4.20 -11.25
C ARG A 486 -23.19 3.62 -12.54
N ASP A 487 -22.45 3.67 -13.64
CA ASP A 487 -22.99 3.46 -14.99
C ASP A 487 -22.77 2.04 -15.51
N GLU A 488 -21.73 1.35 -15.06
CA GLU A 488 -21.28 0.08 -15.64
C GLU A 488 -21.29 -1.07 -14.63
N VAL A 489 -20.90 -0.80 -13.36
CA VAL A 489 -20.64 -1.86 -12.37
C VAL A 489 -21.88 -2.18 -11.54
N PHE A 490 -22.50 -1.17 -10.91
CA PHE A 490 -23.54 -1.38 -9.92
C PHE A 490 -24.89 -0.72 -10.23
N GLY A 491 -24.90 0.34 -11.03
CA GLY A 491 -26.05 1.22 -11.17
C GLY A 491 -26.11 2.31 -10.10
N ALA A 492 -26.93 3.33 -10.35
CA ALA A 492 -26.95 4.57 -9.58
C ALA A 492 -27.28 4.39 -8.08
N GLU A 493 -28.13 3.43 -7.73
CA GLU A 493 -28.57 3.20 -6.35
C GLU A 493 -27.46 2.51 -5.52
N LYS A 494 -26.93 1.38 -5.98
CA LYS A 494 -25.91 0.62 -5.25
C LYS A 494 -24.59 1.36 -5.18
N ALA A 495 -24.24 2.18 -6.21
CA ALA A 495 -23.05 3.01 -6.18
C ALA A 495 -23.03 4.03 -5.03
N GLN A 496 -24.18 4.40 -4.44
CA GLN A 496 -24.24 5.27 -3.25
C GLN A 496 -23.68 4.59 -1.99
N LEU A 497 -23.49 3.27 -2.01
CA LEU A 497 -22.92 2.51 -0.88
C LEU A 497 -21.39 2.46 -0.92
N LEU A 498 -20.76 3.14 -1.89
CA LEU A 498 -19.31 3.12 -2.07
C LEU A 498 -18.60 3.96 -1.02
N ASP A 499 -17.63 3.35 -0.31
CA ASP A 499 -16.73 3.99 0.66
C ASP A 499 -17.48 4.92 1.63
N ARG A 500 -18.31 4.35 2.49
CA ARG A 500 -19.24 5.05 3.39
C ARG A 500 -18.54 5.64 4.62
N CYS A 501 -17.61 6.58 4.38
CA CYS A 501 -16.77 7.18 5.41
C CYS A 501 -17.57 7.86 6.52
N ARG A 502 -18.59 8.67 6.18
CA ARG A 502 -19.39 9.39 7.15
C ARG A 502 -20.27 8.46 7.98
N SER A 503 -20.92 7.49 7.35
CA SER A 503 -21.75 6.52 8.05
C SER A 503 -20.94 5.70 9.05
N VAL A 504 -19.71 5.32 8.71
CA VAL A 504 -18.77 4.61 9.60
C VAL A 504 -18.34 5.52 10.76
N GLU A 505 -18.01 6.79 10.48
CA GLU A 505 -17.68 7.80 11.49
C GLU A 505 -18.84 8.02 12.48
N GLU A 506 -20.06 8.23 11.98
CA GLU A 506 -21.26 8.45 12.81
C GLU A 506 -21.60 7.23 13.67
N ALA A 507 -21.25 6.03 13.24
CA ALA A 507 -21.34 4.83 14.04
C ALA A 507 -20.25 4.72 15.13
N GLY A 508 -19.29 5.64 15.17
CA GLY A 508 -18.16 5.64 16.10
C GLY A 508 -17.12 4.55 15.80
N ILE A 509 -17.00 4.14 14.55
CA ILE A 509 -16.02 3.18 14.07
C ILE A 509 -14.81 3.94 13.53
N GLY A 510 -13.59 3.60 13.99
CA GLY A 510 -12.36 4.13 13.43
C GLY A 510 -12.16 3.69 11.97
N PHE A 511 -11.68 4.60 11.13
CA PHE A 511 -11.40 4.29 9.73
C PHE A 511 -10.16 5.04 9.22
N THR A 512 -9.60 4.54 8.12
CA THR A 512 -8.47 5.16 7.41
C THR A 512 -8.78 5.35 5.94
N LEU A 513 -8.03 6.27 5.32
CA LEU A 513 -7.96 6.40 3.87
C LEU A 513 -6.61 5.81 3.42
N HIS A 514 -6.56 5.25 2.20
CA HIS A 514 -5.34 4.68 1.65
C HIS A 514 -5.29 4.74 0.12
N SER A 515 -4.10 4.57 -0.44
CA SER A 515 -3.87 4.59 -1.89
C SER A 515 -3.97 3.22 -2.54
N ASP A 516 -3.70 2.15 -1.77
CA ASP A 516 -3.45 0.82 -2.33
C ASP A 516 -2.38 0.85 -3.44
N PHE A 517 -1.32 1.63 -3.22
CA PHE A 517 -0.23 1.72 -4.20
C PHE A 517 0.27 0.32 -4.60
N LEU A 518 0.22 -0.06 -5.85
CA LEU A 518 0.22 0.64 -7.15
C LEU A 518 -1.16 0.98 -7.77
N VAL A 519 -2.28 0.78 -7.10
CA VAL A 519 -3.61 1.02 -7.69
C VAL A 519 -3.82 2.51 -7.92
N THR A 520 -3.56 3.34 -6.91
CA THR A 520 -3.55 4.80 -7.03
C THR A 520 -2.25 5.39 -6.50
N ASP A 521 -1.96 6.64 -6.85
CA ASP A 521 -0.79 7.34 -6.32
C ASP A 521 -1.00 7.65 -4.83
N PRO A 522 0.05 7.50 -3.99
CA PRO A 522 -0.03 7.73 -2.55
C PRO A 522 0.12 9.23 -2.23
N ASP A 523 -0.89 10.02 -2.54
CA ASP A 523 -0.97 11.46 -2.28
C ASP A 523 -1.98 11.76 -1.16
N PRO A 524 -1.53 11.98 0.09
CA PRO A 524 -2.40 12.18 1.24
C PRO A 524 -3.34 13.39 1.10
N LEU A 525 -2.86 14.51 0.55
CA LEU A 525 -3.68 15.71 0.39
C LEU A 525 -4.77 15.51 -0.65
N HIS A 526 -4.48 14.78 -1.72
CA HIS A 526 -5.49 14.40 -2.69
C HIS A 526 -6.49 13.39 -2.12
N MET A 527 -6.04 12.40 -1.33
CA MET A 527 -6.97 11.48 -0.64
C MET A 527 -7.89 12.21 0.33
N ILE A 528 -7.39 13.21 1.06
CA ILE A 528 -8.20 14.10 1.91
C ILE A 528 -9.24 14.85 1.05
N GLU A 529 -8.83 15.46 -0.07
CA GLU A 529 -9.75 16.14 -1.01
C GLU A 529 -10.84 15.20 -1.51
N MET A 530 -10.47 14.00 -1.94
CA MET A 530 -11.42 12.98 -2.43
C MET A 530 -12.49 12.65 -1.39
N ALA A 531 -12.11 12.46 -0.13
CA ALA A 531 -13.03 12.11 0.95
C ALA A 531 -13.96 13.28 1.34
N VAL A 532 -13.44 14.51 1.29
CA VAL A 532 -14.18 15.72 1.65
C VAL A 532 -15.14 16.16 0.55
N THR A 533 -14.71 16.06 -0.73
CA THR A 533 -15.49 16.55 -1.88
C THR A 533 -16.34 15.47 -2.52
N ARG A 534 -15.84 14.24 -2.58
CA ARG A 534 -16.40 13.08 -3.28
C ARG A 534 -16.69 13.34 -4.76
N ARG A 535 -15.93 14.25 -5.37
CA ARG A 535 -16.01 14.55 -6.80
C ARG A 535 -15.37 13.45 -7.61
N THR A 536 -15.99 13.14 -8.75
CA THR A 536 -15.45 12.13 -9.65
C THR A 536 -14.52 12.73 -10.69
N TRP A 537 -13.49 11.97 -11.07
CA TRP A 537 -12.49 12.40 -12.04
C TRP A 537 -13.06 12.58 -13.46
N LYS A 538 -13.89 11.61 -13.91
CA LYS A 538 -14.47 11.61 -15.28
C LYS A 538 -15.56 12.67 -15.45
N GLU A 539 -16.30 12.96 -14.39
CA GLU A 539 -17.35 13.99 -14.35
C GLU A 539 -17.12 14.90 -13.13
N PRO A 540 -16.25 15.94 -13.23
CA PRO A 540 -15.82 16.71 -12.05
C PRO A 540 -16.96 17.45 -11.31
N ASP A 541 -18.08 17.70 -11.97
CA ASP A 541 -19.26 18.30 -11.35
C ASP A 541 -20.16 17.27 -10.64
N TYR A 542 -19.93 15.96 -10.87
CA TYR A 542 -20.67 14.91 -10.21
C TYR A 542 -20.05 14.55 -8.86
N VAL A 543 -20.90 14.51 -7.84
CA VAL A 543 -20.53 14.11 -6.47
C VAL A 543 -21.19 12.76 -6.17
N LEU A 544 -20.39 11.74 -5.98
CA LEU A 544 -20.90 10.40 -5.66
C LEU A 544 -21.20 10.29 -4.15
N ALA A 545 -22.42 9.90 -3.80
CA ALA A 545 -22.88 9.76 -2.42
C ALA A 545 -22.55 11.00 -1.56
N PRO A 546 -23.13 12.19 -1.86
CA PRO A 546 -22.75 13.46 -1.22
C PRO A 546 -22.95 13.47 0.29
N ASP A 547 -23.82 12.61 0.83
CA ASP A 547 -24.07 12.48 2.26
C ASP A 547 -22.94 11.75 2.99
N GLU A 548 -22.05 11.07 2.24
CA GLU A 548 -20.88 10.37 2.78
C GLU A 548 -19.61 11.24 2.83
N ARG A 549 -19.72 12.54 2.53
CA ARG A 549 -18.62 13.50 2.73
C ARG A 549 -18.28 13.64 4.21
N ILE A 550 -17.00 13.69 4.52
CA ILE A 550 -16.49 13.91 5.88
C ILE A 550 -15.85 15.29 6.02
N SER A 551 -15.59 15.72 7.24
CA SER A 551 -14.86 16.96 7.49
C SER A 551 -13.37 16.81 7.12
N VAL A 552 -12.70 17.95 6.87
CA VAL A 552 -11.24 17.95 6.65
C VAL A 552 -10.48 17.41 7.86
N GLU A 553 -10.94 17.72 9.07
CA GLU A 553 -10.34 17.21 10.31
C GLU A 553 -10.47 15.69 10.42
N SER A 554 -11.64 15.13 10.07
CA SER A 554 -11.85 13.67 10.03
C SER A 554 -10.93 13.01 9.00
N ALA A 555 -10.78 13.60 7.81
CA ALA A 555 -9.90 13.09 6.77
C ALA A 555 -8.42 13.16 7.19
N ILE A 556 -7.99 14.23 7.87
CA ILE A 556 -6.64 14.34 8.45
C ILE A 556 -6.42 13.24 9.51
N ARG A 557 -7.39 13.00 10.41
CA ARG A 557 -7.29 11.90 11.39
C ARG A 557 -7.15 10.55 10.69
N ALA A 558 -7.92 10.31 9.64
CA ALA A 558 -7.87 9.06 8.87
C ALA A 558 -6.50 8.82 8.20
N MET A 559 -5.75 9.89 7.90
CA MET A 559 -4.40 9.84 7.32
C MET A 559 -3.29 10.00 8.37
N THR A 560 -3.60 10.06 9.68
CA THR A 560 -2.61 10.29 10.74
C THR A 560 -2.92 9.44 11.98
N SER A 561 -3.72 9.94 12.94
CA SER A 561 -3.95 9.28 14.24
C SER A 561 -4.74 7.97 14.12
N GLU A 562 -5.77 7.90 13.28
CA GLU A 562 -6.52 6.66 13.04
C GLU A 562 -5.67 5.63 12.29
N ALA A 563 -4.88 6.06 11.31
CA ALA A 563 -3.95 5.19 10.61
C ALA A 563 -2.87 4.65 11.55
N ALA A 564 -2.33 5.48 12.43
CA ALA A 564 -1.38 5.05 13.46
C ALA A 564 -2.01 3.99 14.38
N TRP A 565 -3.27 4.19 14.80
CA TRP A 565 -4.00 3.23 15.64
C TRP A 565 -4.23 1.89 14.91
N GLN A 566 -4.64 1.93 13.65
CA GLN A 566 -4.81 0.70 12.85
C GLN A 566 -3.50 -0.07 12.66
N LEU A 567 -2.35 0.62 12.67
CA LEU A 567 -1.03 0.02 12.48
C LEU A 567 -0.29 -0.28 13.81
N PHE A 568 -0.95 -0.23 14.96
CA PHE A 568 -0.34 -0.38 16.29
C PHE A 568 0.86 0.55 16.52
N SER A 569 0.77 1.78 16.03
CA SER A 569 1.82 2.79 16.08
C SER A 569 1.41 4.07 16.81
N GLU A 570 0.20 4.13 17.38
CA GLU A 570 -0.38 5.31 18.03
C GLU A 570 0.41 5.82 19.24
N GLN A 571 1.23 4.98 19.85
CA GLN A 571 2.13 5.39 20.94
C GLN A 571 3.41 6.05 20.43
N GLU A 572 3.67 5.95 19.14
CA GLU A 572 4.92 6.39 18.52
C GLU A 572 4.71 7.57 17.56
N VAL A 573 3.64 7.54 16.76
CA VAL A 573 3.37 8.49 15.66
C VAL A 573 1.87 8.80 15.55
N GLY A 574 1.46 9.59 14.56
CA GLY A 574 0.07 9.89 14.22
C GLY A 574 -0.51 11.12 14.91
N SER A 575 0.13 11.64 15.96
CA SER A 575 -0.19 12.91 16.57
C SER A 575 1.07 13.58 17.10
N LEU A 576 1.04 14.91 17.30
CA LEU A 576 2.17 15.68 17.80
C LEU A 576 2.03 15.87 19.31
N GLU A 577 2.53 14.91 20.05
CA GLU A 577 2.51 14.89 21.52
C GLU A 577 3.91 14.64 22.09
N ALA A 578 4.21 15.25 23.23
CA ALA A 578 5.50 15.09 23.89
C ALA A 578 5.81 13.60 24.14
N GLY A 579 7.02 13.18 23.78
CA GLY A 579 7.51 11.81 23.91
C GLY A 579 7.32 10.94 22.65
N LYS A 580 6.41 11.28 21.73
CA LYS A 580 6.29 10.61 20.43
C LYS A 580 7.47 10.91 19.51
N LEU A 581 7.61 10.15 18.45
CA LEU A 581 8.64 10.36 17.44
C LEU A 581 8.37 11.67 16.68
N ALA A 582 9.43 12.34 16.31
CA ALA A 582 9.37 13.60 15.59
C ALA A 582 9.19 13.35 14.10
N ASP A 583 7.99 12.88 13.74
CA ASP A 583 7.53 12.61 12.39
C ASP A 583 6.41 13.63 12.08
N PHE A 584 6.69 14.62 11.23
CA PHE A 584 5.75 15.69 10.91
C PHE A 584 5.98 16.26 9.52
N VAL A 585 4.97 16.94 9.01
CA VAL A 585 4.98 17.65 7.72
C VAL A 585 4.72 19.13 7.93
N ILE A 586 5.38 19.97 7.14
CA ILE A 586 5.16 21.42 7.09
C ILE A 586 4.52 21.74 5.74
N LEU A 587 3.32 22.34 5.79
CA LEU A 587 2.52 22.71 4.63
C LEU A 587 2.51 24.23 4.44
N ASP A 588 2.37 24.71 3.20
CA ASP A 588 2.25 26.15 2.91
C ASP A 588 0.88 26.74 3.24
N ASN A 589 -0.16 25.91 3.33
CA ASN A 589 -1.53 26.32 3.66
C ASN A 589 -2.21 25.33 4.60
N ASP A 590 -3.21 25.83 5.35
CA ASP A 590 -4.05 24.99 6.23
C ASP A 590 -5.16 24.31 5.41
N PRO A 591 -5.18 22.98 5.34
CA PRO A 591 -6.22 22.25 4.60
C PRO A 591 -7.65 22.57 5.05
N ARG A 592 -7.84 23.03 6.30
CA ARG A 592 -9.16 23.36 6.87
C ARG A 592 -9.71 24.71 6.38
N THR A 593 -8.85 25.57 5.82
CA THR A 593 -9.21 26.97 5.50
C THR A 593 -9.21 27.27 4.01
N VAL A 594 -8.63 26.40 3.19
CA VAL A 594 -8.67 26.52 1.73
C VAL A 594 -10.02 26.06 1.17
N ASP A 595 -10.29 26.37 -0.11
CA ASP A 595 -11.40 25.75 -0.81
C ASP A 595 -11.18 24.22 -0.84
N PRO A 596 -12.16 23.41 -0.44
CA PRO A 596 -12.02 21.95 -0.46
C PRO A 596 -11.57 21.36 -1.80
N ASP A 597 -11.92 21.97 -2.92
CA ASP A 597 -11.52 21.54 -4.27
C ASP A 597 -10.04 21.87 -4.61
N THR A 598 -9.29 22.48 -3.66
CA THR A 598 -7.87 22.87 -3.83
C THR A 598 -6.95 22.28 -2.75
N ILE A 599 -7.44 21.34 -1.96
CA ILE A 599 -6.62 20.72 -0.88
C ILE A 599 -5.41 19.98 -1.47
N LYS A 600 -5.58 19.29 -2.60
CA LYS A 600 -4.49 18.63 -3.33
C LYS A 600 -3.40 19.58 -3.85
N ASP A 601 -3.71 20.86 -4.01
CA ASP A 601 -2.78 21.88 -4.51
C ASP A 601 -1.90 22.48 -3.41
N ILE A 602 -2.17 22.16 -2.13
CA ILE A 602 -1.35 22.54 -0.98
C ILE A 602 0.02 21.87 -1.13
N ARG A 603 1.07 22.64 -0.99
CA ARG A 603 2.44 22.12 -1.14
C ARG A 603 2.99 21.63 0.20
N VAL A 604 3.58 20.45 0.16
CA VAL A 604 4.49 20.00 1.21
C VAL A 604 5.80 20.78 1.09
N ILE A 605 6.11 21.58 2.08
CA ILE A 605 7.34 22.39 2.13
C ILE A 605 8.49 21.56 2.73
N GLU A 606 8.22 20.86 3.82
CA GLU A 606 9.20 19.99 4.47
C GLU A 606 8.52 18.74 5.02
N THR A 607 9.25 17.64 5.00
CA THR A 607 8.88 16.41 5.71
C THR A 607 10.00 16.04 6.67
N TRP A 608 9.64 15.80 7.91
CA TRP A 608 10.53 15.39 8.98
C TRP A 608 10.17 13.99 9.45
N MET A 609 11.14 13.10 9.51
CA MET A 609 10.98 11.74 10.00
C MET A 609 12.16 11.38 10.90
N ASP A 610 11.87 10.78 12.06
CA ASP A 610 12.86 10.42 13.07
C ASP A 610 13.72 11.65 13.53
N GLY A 611 13.09 12.85 13.57
CA GLY A 611 13.72 14.11 13.93
C GLY A 611 14.67 14.68 12.88
N LYS A 612 14.65 14.17 11.67
CA LYS A 612 15.48 14.62 10.55
C LYS A 612 14.61 15.11 9.41
N GLN A 613 15.03 16.19 8.76
CA GLN A 613 14.43 16.64 7.54
C GLN A 613 14.77 15.63 6.41
N VAL A 614 13.74 14.95 5.88
CA VAL A 614 13.88 13.94 4.83
C VAL A 614 13.50 14.49 3.47
N TYR A 615 12.77 15.61 3.42
CA TYR A 615 12.40 16.33 2.20
C TYR A 615 12.34 17.84 2.48
N ALA A 616 12.71 18.66 1.48
CA ALA A 616 12.46 20.10 1.39
C ALA A 616 12.18 20.46 -0.09
N SER A 617 11.11 21.26 -0.32
CA SER A 617 10.69 21.73 -1.66
C SER A 617 11.58 22.84 -2.21
#